data_8dc92d86440d454cf84e39880eb66592
#
_entry.id   8dc92d86440d454cf84e39880eb66592
#
_cell.length_a   1.000
_cell.length_b   1.000
_cell.length_c   1.000
_cell.angle_alpha   90.00
_cell.angle_beta   90.00
_cell.angle_gamma   90.00
#
_symmetry.space_group_name_H-M   'P 1'
#
loop_
_entity.id
_entity.type
_entity.pdbx_description
1 polymer ?
#
loop_
_entity_poly.entity_id
_entity_poly.type
_entity_poly.pdbx_seq_one_letter_code
_entity_poly.pdbx_strand_id
1 'polypeptide(L)'
;MNEQLSIMNVVDMLLKKWYVLFIAAVIGGLCSYLFTDLFIQPKYSAGTTLYVNASTKKTEEVSSSNIAASQQLVNTYAEILKARDFLDKIARDLDGKYTSNEIKNMLTMTSVNKTEVLSVVVKGTNKDDVYKIAQRLAD
;
A
#
# COMPACT_ATOMS: atom_id res chain seq x y z
N MET A 1 37.22 44.96 -14.30
CA MET A 1 37.99 43.71 -14.24
C MET A 1 36.97 42.57 -14.35
N ASN A 2 36.80 42.11 -15.57
CA ASN A 2 35.88 41.00 -15.84
C ASN A 2 36.65 39.70 -15.67
N GLU A 3 36.58 39.11 -14.48
CA GLU A 3 37.02 37.74 -14.32
C GLU A 3 36.08 36.84 -15.14
N GLN A 4 36.52 36.55 -16.34
CA GLN A 4 35.94 35.44 -17.07
C GLN A 4 36.31 34.20 -16.24
N LEU A 5 35.39 33.79 -15.43
CA LEU A 5 35.42 32.47 -14.80
C LEU A 5 35.42 31.46 -15.95
N SER A 6 36.57 31.17 -16.50
CA SER A 6 36.71 30.17 -17.54
C SER A 6 36.25 28.85 -16.94
N ILE A 7 35.29 28.18 -17.57
CA ILE A 7 34.81 26.87 -17.20
C ILE A 7 35.96 25.89 -16.95
N MET A 8 37.06 26.07 -17.70
CA MET A 8 38.29 25.32 -17.57
C MET A 8 38.96 25.50 -16.18
N ASN A 9 38.95 26.73 -15.64
CA ASN A 9 39.54 26.99 -14.30
C ASN A 9 38.70 26.38 -13.17
N VAL A 10 37.39 26.31 -13.36
CA VAL A 10 36.50 25.66 -12.41
C VAL A 10 36.70 24.14 -12.43
N VAL A 11 36.84 23.54 -13.62
CA VAL A 11 37.13 22.12 -13.78
C VAL A 11 38.48 21.74 -13.18
N ASP A 12 39.54 22.53 -13.42
CA ASP A 12 40.85 22.28 -12.84
C ASP A 12 40.84 22.41 -11.30
N MET A 13 40.10 23.36 -10.75
CA MET A 13 39.93 23.49 -9.31
C MET A 13 39.16 22.30 -8.70
N LEU A 14 38.14 21.81 -9.38
CA LEU A 14 37.40 20.62 -8.97
C LEU A 14 38.28 19.35 -9.01
N LEU A 15 39.03 19.16 -10.10
CA LEU A 15 39.94 18.03 -10.27
C LEU A 15 41.07 18.04 -9.24
N LYS A 16 41.62 19.21 -8.92
CA LYS A 16 42.69 19.35 -7.93
C LYS A 16 42.20 19.06 -6.49
N LYS A 17 40.92 19.26 -6.21
CA LYS A 17 40.30 19.00 -4.89
C LYS A 17 39.27 17.86 -4.94
N TRP A 18 39.47 16.87 -5.78
CA TRP A 18 38.54 15.75 -5.98
C TRP A 18 38.18 15.02 -4.69
N TYR A 19 39.12 14.93 -3.72
CA TYR A 19 38.88 14.32 -2.42
C TYR A 19 37.80 15.06 -1.61
N VAL A 20 37.67 16.40 -1.78
CA VAL A 20 36.62 17.18 -1.12
C VAL A 20 35.26 16.82 -1.68
N LEU A 21 35.16 16.61 -3.00
CA LEU A 21 33.97 16.13 -3.66
C LEU A 21 33.58 14.71 -3.16
N PHE A 22 34.60 13.85 -3.02
CA PHE A 22 34.35 12.48 -2.53
C PHE A 22 33.87 12.49 -1.08
N ILE A 23 34.48 13.29 -0.20
CA ILE A 23 34.05 13.45 1.19
C ILE A 23 32.60 14.01 1.26
N ALA A 24 32.31 15.03 0.46
CA ALA A 24 30.96 15.61 0.40
C ALA A 24 29.92 14.60 -0.08
N ALA A 25 30.23 13.77 -1.06
CA ALA A 25 29.38 12.70 -1.55
C ALA A 25 29.13 11.62 -0.48
N VAL A 26 30.15 11.22 0.26
CA VAL A 26 30.04 10.25 1.36
C VAL A 26 29.17 10.80 2.49
N ILE A 27 29.42 12.05 2.90
CA ILE A 27 28.62 12.69 3.95
C ILE A 27 27.15 12.84 3.49
N GLY A 28 26.92 13.32 2.26
CA GLY A 28 25.60 13.44 1.68
C GLY A 28 24.86 12.09 1.60
N GLY A 29 25.56 11.04 1.20
CA GLY A 29 25.03 9.68 1.16
C GLY A 29 24.66 9.13 2.54
N LEU A 30 25.51 9.33 3.54
CA LEU A 30 25.24 8.94 4.93
C LEU A 30 24.04 9.70 5.51
N CYS A 31 23.99 11.01 5.31
CA CYS A 31 22.86 11.83 5.77
C CYS A 31 21.54 11.39 5.11
N SER A 32 21.57 11.12 3.80
CA SER A 32 20.41 10.64 3.07
C SER A 32 19.95 9.27 3.55
N TYR A 33 20.88 8.36 3.80
CA TYR A 33 20.58 7.02 4.33
C TYR A 33 19.90 7.10 5.71
N LEU A 34 20.49 7.86 6.65
CA LEU A 34 19.94 8.06 7.99
C LEU A 34 18.56 8.74 7.94
N PHE A 35 18.40 9.71 7.05
CA PHE A 35 17.12 10.39 6.87
C PHE A 35 16.05 9.43 6.36
N THR A 36 16.39 8.58 5.39
CA THR A 36 15.48 7.58 4.83
C THR A 36 15.04 6.57 5.89
N ASP A 37 15.98 6.04 6.67
CA ASP A 37 15.71 5.03 7.69
C ASP A 37 14.83 5.57 8.84
N LEU A 38 15.06 6.84 9.24
CA LEU A 38 14.30 7.48 10.32
C LEU A 38 12.93 8.00 9.88
N PHE A 39 12.79 8.50 8.64
CA PHE A 39 11.58 9.16 8.17
C PHE A 39 10.67 8.28 7.32
N ILE A 40 11.20 7.24 6.66
CA ILE A 40 10.43 6.36 5.81
C ILE A 40 10.13 5.07 6.56
N GLN A 41 8.94 5.01 7.15
CA GLN A 41 8.45 3.76 7.76
C GLN A 41 8.19 2.71 6.69
N PRO A 42 8.73 1.49 6.81
CA PRO A 42 8.44 0.41 5.88
C PRO A 42 6.94 0.12 5.89
N LYS A 43 6.32 0.10 4.70
CA LYS A 43 4.91 -0.26 4.55
C LYS A 43 4.81 -1.70 4.07
N TYR A 44 4.17 -2.51 4.86
CA TYR A 44 3.84 -3.90 4.51
C TYR A 44 2.44 -3.95 3.92
N SER A 45 2.23 -4.83 2.95
CA SER A 45 0.92 -5.09 2.37
C SER A 45 0.67 -6.59 2.32
N ALA A 46 -0.49 -7.01 2.80
CA ALA A 46 -0.99 -8.36 2.62
C ALA A 46 -2.30 -8.28 1.83
N GLY A 47 -2.40 -9.07 0.77
CA GLY A 47 -3.59 -9.14 -0.06
C GLY A 47 -4.26 -10.50 0.09
N THR A 48 -5.58 -10.48 0.21
CA THR A 48 -6.43 -11.66 0.05
C THR A 48 -7.43 -11.43 -1.05
N THR A 49 -7.81 -12.51 -1.72
CA THR A 49 -8.77 -12.44 -2.82
C THR A 49 -9.98 -13.27 -2.43
N LEU A 50 -11.13 -12.62 -2.35
CA LEU A 50 -12.41 -13.26 -2.03
C LEU A 50 -13.19 -13.46 -3.34
N TYR A 51 -13.58 -14.70 -3.59
CA TYR A 51 -14.46 -15.02 -4.70
C TYR A 51 -15.90 -15.04 -4.21
N VAL A 52 -16.68 -14.08 -4.69
CA VAL A 52 -18.11 -13.98 -4.35
C VAL A 52 -18.89 -14.75 -5.41
N ASN A 53 -19.19 -16.02 -5.12
CA ASN A 53 -20.01 -16.81 -6.01
C ASN A 53 -21.50 -16.55 -5.75
N ALA A 54 -22.14 -15.85 -6.66
CA ALA A 54 -23.59 -15.73 -6.71
C ALA A 54 -24.20 -17.02 -7.29
N SER A 55 -23.89 -18.18 -6.69
CA SER A 55 -24.46 -19.47 -7.12
C SER A 55 -25.93 -19.55 -6.75
N THR A 56 -26.76 -18.92 -7.54
CA THR A 56 -28.12 -19.39 -7.74
C THR A 56 -28.10 -20.37 -8.91
N LYS A 57 -28.15 -21.68 -8.55
CA LYS A 57 -28.51 -22.83 -9.41
C LYS A 57 -28.41 -22.62 -10.93
N LYS A 58 -27.48 -23.42 -11.50
CA LYS A 58 -27.59 -23.98 -12.87
C LYS A 58 -28.63 -23.32 -13.77
N THR A 59 -28.19 -22.44 -14.65
CA THR A 59 -28.67 -22.46 -16.05
C THR A 59 -27.65 -21.61 -16.86
N GLU A 60 -27.17 -22.23 -17.89
CA GLU A 60 -26.22 -21.69 -18.87
C GLU A 60 -26.86 -20.53 -19.62
N GLU A 61 -26.63 -19.29 -19.15
CA GLU A 61 -26.65 -18.12 -20.02
C GLU A 61 -25.90 -17.01 -19.31
N VAL A 62 -24.71 -16.70 -19.80
CA VAL A 62 -23.93 -15.53 -19.40
C VAL A 62 -24.64 -14.30 -19.99
N SER A 63 -25.69 -13.85 -19.29
CA SER A 63 -26.40 -12.63 -19.66
C SER A 63 -25.71 -11.43 -19.02
N SER A 64 -25.63 -10.33 -19.74
CA SER A 64 -25.07 -9.06 -19.25
C SER A 64 -25.77 -8.56 -17.97
N SER A 65 -27.01 -8.96 -17.74
CA SER A 65 -27.75 -8.69 -16.49
C SER A 65 -27.16 -9.43 -15.29
N ASN A 66 -26.63 -10.65 -15.48
CA ASN A 66 -26.00 -11.42 -14.41
C ASN A 66 -24.66 -10.79 -13.97
N ILE A 67 -23.91 -10.21 -14.92
CA ILE A 67 -22.65 -9.51 -14.62
C ILE A 67 -22.92 -8.25 -13.77
N ALA A 68 -23.95 -7.49 -14.09
CA ALA A 68 -24.32 -6.30 -13.31
C ALA A 68 -24.80 -6.66 -11.89
N ALA A 69 -25.55 -7.73 -11.74
CA ALA A 69 -25.99 -8.22 -10.44
C ALA A 69 -24.81 -8.71 -9.59
N SER A 70 -23.86 -9.44 -10.18
CA SER A 70 -22.64 -9.89 -9.51
C SER A 70 -21.78 -8.72 -9.05
N GLN A 71 -21.65 -7.67 -9.85
CA GLN A 71 -20.91 -6.44 -9.48
C GLN A 71 -21.59 -5.73 -8.30
N GLN A 72 -22.91 -5.69 -8.27
CA GLN A 72 -23.64 -5.10 -7.15
C GLN A 72 -23.44 -5.90 -5.86
N LEU A 73 -23.38 -7.23 -5.94
CA LEU A 73 -23.05 -8.08 -4.80
C LEU A 73 -21.63 -7.82 -4.28
N VAL A 74 -20.63 -7.73 -5.14
CA VAL A 74 -19.24 -7.41 -4.77
C VAL A 74 -19.17 -6.08 -4.02
N ASN A 75 -19.88 -5.06 -4.50
CA ASN A 75 -19.94 -3.76 -3.84
C ASN A 75 -20.63 -3.86 -2.46
N THR A 76 -21.71 -4.63 -2.37
CA THR A 76 -22.40 -4.87 -1.10
C THR A 76 -21.50 -5.58 -0.09
N TYR A 77 -20.77 -6.60 -0.50
CA TYR A 77 -19.78 -7.27 0.37
C TYR A 77 -18.66 -6.34 0.80
N ALA A 78 -18.15 -5.52 -0.11
CA ALA A 78 -17.13 -4.52 0.23
C ALA A 78 -17.63 -3.52 1.30
N GLU A 79 -18.90 -3.10 1.23
CA GLU A 79 -19.51 -2.23 2.24
C GLU A 79 -19.73 -2.96 3.58
N ILE A 80 -20.12 -4.23 3.56
CA ILE A 80 -20.25 -5.03 4.79
C ILE A 80 -18.89 -5.20 5.47
N LEU A 81 -17.84 -5.49 4.73
CA LEU A 81 -16.48 -5.61 5.28
C LEU A 81 -15.93 -4.28 5.83
N LYS A 82 -16.43 -3.15 5.34
CA LYS A 82 -16.13 -1.81 5.88
C LYS A 82 -17.06 -1.41 7.02
N ALA A 83 -18.08 -2.19 7.32
CA ALA A 83 -19.02 -1.88 8.38
C ALA A 83 -18.29 -1.83 9.74
N ARG A 84 -18.68 -0.86 10.55
CA ARG A 84 -18.04 -0.60 11.84
C ARG A 84 -18.05 -1.82 12.75
N ASP A 85 -19.16 -2.54 12.81
CA ASP A 85 -19.31 -3.71 13.68
C ASP A 85 -18.32 -4.82 13.34
N PHE A 86 -18.03 -5.00 12.05
CA PHE A 86 -17.05 -5.98 11.58
C PHE A 86 -15.62 -5.52 11.92
N LEU A 87 -15.31 -4.27 11.68
CA LEU A 87 -14.00 -3.69 12.00
C LEU A 87 -13.75 -3.64 13.51
N ASP A 88 -14.78 -3.43 14.32
CA ASP A 88 -14.71 -3.47 15.78
C ASP A 88 -14.36 -4.88 16.30
N LYS A 89 -14.81 -5.94 15.61
CA LYS A 89 -14.41 -7.31 15.94
C LYS A 89 -12.92 -7.53 15.68
N ILE A 90 -12.44 -7.10 14.51
CA ILE A 90 -11.02 -7.19 14.16
C ILE A 90 -10.18 -6.36 15.14
N ALA A 91 -10.63 -5.17 15.52
CA ALA A 91 -9.94 -4.31 16.49
C ALA A 91 -9.76 -5.01 17.86
N ARG A 92 -10.80 -5.72 18.32
CA ARG A 92 -10.75 -6.51 19.56
C ARG A 92 -9.77 -7.67 19.46
N ASP A 93 -9.73 -8.36 18.33
CA ASP A 93 -8.81 -9.48 18.08
C ASP A 93 -7.33 -9.03 18.00
N LEU A 94 -7.10 -7.74 17.84
CA LEU A 94 -5.79 -7.09 17.87
C LEU A 94 -5.48 -6.41 19.22
N ASP A 95 -6.13 -6.85 20.30
CA ASP A 95 -5.96 -6.31 21.65
C ASP A 95 -6.22 -4.79 21.76
N GLY A 96 -7.07 -4.26 20.87
CA GLY A 96 -7.40 -2.84 20.84
C GLY A 96 -6.27 -1.93 20.36
N LYS A 97 -5.23 -2.46 19.75
CA LYS A 97 -4.07 -1.72 19.24
C LYS A 97 -4.44 -0.72 18.14
N TYR A 98 -5.49 -1.02 17.40
CA TYR A 98 -6.02 -0.19 16.31
C TYR A 98 -7.49 0.08 16.53
N THR A 99 -7.91 1.30 16.20
CA THR A 99 -9.33 1.64 16.15
C THR A 99 -9.95 1.16 14.83
N SER A 100 -11.27 0.98 14.80
CA SER A 100 -12.01 0.58 13.59
C SER A 100 -11.74 1.53 12.42
N ASN A 101 -11.59 2.83 12.68
CA ASN A 101 -11.27 3.82 11.65
C ASN A 101 -9.84 3.65 11.10
N GLU A 102 -8.88 3.33 11.95
CA GLU A 102 -7.50 3.05 11.50
C GLU A 102 -7.46 1.79 10.64
N ILE A 103 -8.13 0.72 11.08
CA ILE A 103 -8.23 -0.51 10.29
C ILE A 103 -8.91 -0.21 8.94
N LYS A 104 -9.99 0.57 8.92
CA LYS A 104 -10.66 0.99 7.69
C LYS A 104 -9.71 1.71 6.72
N ASN A 105 -8.84 2.58 7.23
CA ASN A 105 -7.86 3.30 6.42
C ASN A 105 -6.72 2.40 5.92
N MET A 106 -6.44 1.30 6.61
CA MET A 106 -5.48 0.28 6.19
C MET A 106 -6.03 -0.62 5.07
N LEU A 107 -7.36 -0.67 4.89
CA LEU A 107 -8.03 -1.52 3.92
C LEU A 107 -8.20 -0.84 2.57
N THR A 108 -7.76 -1.50 1.52
CA THR A 108 -8.05 -1.13 0.13
C THR A 108 -8.80 -2.28 -0.52
N MET A 109 -10.02 -2.04 -0.93
CA MET A 109 -10.87 -3.03 -1.58
C MET A 109 -11.12 -2.64 -3.02
N THR A 110 -10.87 -3.55 -3.94
CA THR A 110 -11.01 -3.30 -5.38
C THR A 110 -11.63 -4.53 -6.04
N SER A 111 -12.67 -4.33 -6.84
CA SER A 111 -13.18 -5.38 -7.73
C SER A 111 -12.19 -5.60 -8.87
N VAL A 112 -11.78 -6.84 -9.08
CA VAL A 112 -10.83 -7.20 -10.13
C VAL A 112 -11.58 -7.26 -11.47
N ASN A 113 -11.22 -6.36 -12.39
CA ASN A 113 -11.71 -6.34 -13.78
C ASN A 113 -13.25 -6.39 -13.90
N LYS A 114 -13.97 -5.82 -12.96
CA LYS A 114 -15.45 -5.91 -12.90
C LYS A 114 -15.97 -7.34 -12.86
N THR A 115 -15.21 -8.25 -12.27
CA THR A 115 -15.60 -9.64 -12.05
C THR A 115 -16.19 -9.82 -10.66
N GLU A 116 -16.60 -11.05 -10.34
CA GLU A 116 -17.11 -11.49 -9.02
C GLU A 116 -15.97 -11.61 -7.97
N VAL A 117 -14.78 -11.14 -8.31
CA VAL A 117 -13.60 -11.24 -7.46
C VAL A 117 -13.35 -9.92 -6.74
N LEU A 118 -13.39 -9.95 -5.42
CA LEU A 118 -13.01 -8.83 -4.55
C LEU A 118 -11.56 -9.03 -4.08
N SER A 119 -10.68 -8.14 -4.50
CA SER A 119 -9.33 -8.04 -3.96
C SER A 119 -9.33 -7.12 -2.74
N VAL A 120 -8.93 -7.64 -1.61
CA VAL A 120 -8.77 -6.90 -0.36
C VAL A 120 -7.30 -6.83 -0.02
N VAL A 121 -6.76 -5.62 0.05
CA VAL A 121 -5.36 -5.36 0.38
C VAL A 121 -5.31 -4.57 1.68
N VAL A 122 -4.61 -5.12 2.66
CA VAL A 122 -4.33 -4.47 3.94
C VAL A 122 -2.94 -3.85 3.88
N LYS A 123 -2.81 -2.57 4.21
CA LYS A 123 -1.54 -1.85 4.23
C LYS A 123 -1.27 -1.32 5.64
N GLY A 124 -0.08 -1.58 6.16
CA GLY A 124 0.31 -1.10 7.49
C GLY A 124 1.81 -1.11 7.69
N THR A 125 2.25 -0.63 8.84
CA THR A 125 3.67 -0.54 9.22
C THR A 125 4.17 -1.79 9.95
N ASN A 126 3.27 -2.59 10.52
CA ASN A 126 3.60 -3.83 11.23
C ASN A 126 3.17 -5.05 10.40
N LYS A 127 4.14 -5.89 10.05
CA LYS A 127 3.92 -7.09 9.23
C LYS A 127 2.94 -8.08 9.86
N ASP A 128 3.07 -8.32 11.15
CA ASP A 128 2.28 -9.33 11.87
C ASP A 128 0.82 -8.89 12.00
N ASP A 129 0.60 -7.60 12.28
CA ASP A 129 -0.75 -7.03 12.37
C ASP A 129 -1.45 -7.04 11.00
N VAL A 130 -0.73 -6.64 9.95
CA VAL A 130 -1.23 -6.68 8.56
C VAL A 130 -1.63 -8.09 8.15
N TYR A 131 -0.82 -9.09 8.50
CA TYR A 131 -1.11 -10.49 8.21
C TYR A 131 -2.35 -10.98 8.96
N LYS A 132 -2.45 -10.70 10.28
CA LYS A 132 -3.60 -11.08 11.11
C LYS A 132 -4.90 -10.46 10.60
N ILE A 133 -4.88 -9.16 10.24
CA ILE A 133 -6.04 -8.47 9.67
C ILE A 133 -6.46 -9.14 8.36
N ALA A 134 -5.51 -9.39 7.46
CA ALA A 134 -5.80 -10.03 6.17
C ALA A 134 -6.38 -11.44 6.33
N GLN A 135 -5.88 -12.22 7.30
CA GLN A 135 -6.39 -13.55 7.61
C GLN A 135 -7.83 -13.51 8.15
N ARG A 136 -8.11 -12.57 9.07
CA ARG A 136 -9.47 -12.40 9.62
C ARG A 136 -10.49 -11.90 8.60
N LEU A 137 -10.04 -11.23 7.57
CA LEU A 137 -10.90 -10.80 6.46
C LEU A 137 -11.19 -11.96 5.49
N ALA A 138 -10.39 -13.01 5.51
CA ALA A 138 -10.56 -14.20 4.66
C ALA A 138 -11.41 -15.29 5.29
N ASP A 139 -11.55 -15.30 6.63
CA ASP A 139 -12.35 -16.23 7.44
C ASP A 139 -13.80 -15.75 7.59
#